data_9d20b74ae577028c7ec9e4f95778855a
#
_entry.id   9d20b74ae577028c7ec9e4f95778855a
#
_cell.length_a   1.000
_cell.length_b   1.000
_cell.length_c   1.000
_cell.angle_alpha   90.00
_cell.angle_beta   90.00
_cell.angle_gamma   90.00
#
_symmetry.space_group_name_H-M   'P 1'
#
loop_
_entity.id
_entity.type
_entity.pdbx_description
1 polymer ?
#
loop_
_entity_poly.entity_id
_entity_poly.type
_entity_poly.pdbx_seq_one_letter_code
_entity_poly.pdbx_strand_id
1 'polypeptide(L)'
;MEIEEKKDLASSWFRNLRDQFCKEFETLDGSKFERTEWNHSGSGGGEISLMKGNVFEKVGVNISTVSGEFKEDYRSNVSGTEDSPEYWASGLSIVAHMNSPFVPAFHFNTRFIVTGKSWFGGGADMTPTYIYNDDTEDFHNSLKDACDKYNKNYYPDFKKNCAEYFFLPHRGEERGVGGIFFDHLTTDNWKTDFSFVRDVGLSFFKIVPHIINKRKDDNWSEEEKNKQLLKRGRYVEFNLLWD
;
A
#
# COMPACT_ATOMS: atom_id res chain seq x y z
N MET A 1 -3.61 -24.68 -11.57
CA MET A 1 -3.85 -24.28 -10.15
C MET A 1 -5.29 -23.81 -10.08
N GLU A 2 -6.05 -24.45 -9.22
CA GLU A 2 -7.46 -24.11 -8.99
C GLU A 2 -7.57 -22.73 -8.31
N ILE A 3 -8.72 -22.08 -8.46
CA ILE A 3 -8.93 -20.71 -7.95
C ILE A 3 -8.86 -20.66 -6.42
N GLU A 4 -9.37 -21.67 -5.74
CA GLU A 4 -9.33 -21.75 -4.27
C GLU A 4 -7.87 -21.86 -3.76
N GLU A 5 -7.02 -22.64 -4.43
CA GLU A 5 -5.60 -22.70 -4.09
C GLU A 5 -4.91 -21.33 -4.25
N LYS A 6 -5.27 -20.56 -5.30
CA LYS A 6 -4.77 -19.19 -5.49
C LYS A 6 -5.21 -18.24 -4.37
N LYS A 7 -6.48 -18.31 -3.97
CA LYS A 7 -7.04 -17.52 -2.85
C LYS A 7 -6.32 -17.81 -1.54
N ASP A 8 -6.11 -19.09 -1.24
CA ASP A 8 -5.43 -19.53 -0.01
C ASP A 8 -3.96 -19.07 0.02
N LEU A 9 -3.24 -19.23 -1.07
CA LEU A 9 -1.85 -18.79 -1.18
C LEU A 9 -1.72 -17.28 -1.04
N ALA A 10 -2.58 -16.50 -1.71
CA ALA A 10 -2.53 -15.05 -1.66
C ALA A 10 -2.89 -14.51 -0.26
N SER A 11 -4.03 -14.96 0.30
CA SER A 11 -4.48 -14.49 1.62
C SER A 11 -3.53 -14.90 2.75
N SER A 12 -2.97 -16.10 2.69
CA SER A 12 -1.97 -16.56 3.67
C SER A 12 -0.69 -15.73 3.60
N TRP A 13 -0.23 -15.38 2.40
CA TRP A 13 0.95 -14.55 2.24
C TRP A 13 0.72 -13.11 2.71
N PHE A 14 -0.45 -12.50 2.40
CA PHE A 14 -0.79 -11.16 2.88
C PHE A 14 -0.84 -11.11 4.41
N ARG A 15 -1.39 -12.13 5.05
CA ARG A 15 -1.42 -12.24 6.51
C ARG A 15 0.00 -12.34 7.10
N ASN A 16 0.84 -13.17 6.51
CA ASN A 16 2.23 -13.31 6.94
C ASN A 16 3.01 -12.00 6.78
N LEU A 17 2.85 -11.32 5.64
CA LEU A 17 3.51 -10.03 5.40
C LEU A 17 3.03 -8.96 6.40
N ARG A 18 1.71 -8.92 6.71
CA ARG A 18 1.15 -8.06 7.74
C ARG A 18 1.83 -8.28 9.09
N ASP A 19 1.98 -9.54 9.51
CA ASP A 19 2.59 -9.88 10.79
C ASP A 19 4.07 -9.48 10.85
N GLN A 20 4.78 -9.64 9.75
CA GLN A 20 6.17 -9.17 9.63
C GLN A 20 6.25 -7.63 9.75
N PHE A 21 5.39 -6.87 9.07
CA PHE A 21 5.35 -5.41 9.20
C PHE A 21 5.02 -4.96 10.62
N CYS A 22 4.02 -5.57 11.26
CA CYS A 22 3.69 -5.23 12.64
C CYS A 22 4.90 -5.45 13.56
N LYS A 23 5.56 -6.60 13.45
CA LYS A 23 6.76 -6.91 14.26
C LYS A 23 7.90 -5.94 14.01
N GLU A 24 8.18 -5.61 12.75
CA GLU A 24 9.26 -4.68 12.38
C GLU A 24 8.99 -3.28 12.90
N PHE A 25 7.77 -2.77 12.71
CA PHE A 25 7.38 -1.44 13.16
C PHE A 25 7.34 -1.35 14.70
N GLU A 26 6.91 -2.39 15.39
CA GLU A 26 7.03 -2.48 16.86
C GLU A 26 8.49 -2.42 17.33
N THR A 27 9.40 -3.04 16.58
CA THR A 27 10.83 -3.02 16.89
C THR A 27 11.42 -1.62 16.67
N LEU A 28 11.02 -0.93 15.61
CA LEU A 28 11.48 0.43 15.29
C LEU A 28 10.98 1.48 16.30
N ASP A 29 9.75 1.32 16.77
CA ASP A 29 9.05 2.31 17.60
C ASP A 29 9.21 2.07 19.10
N GLY A 30 9.24 0.80 19.52
CA GLY A 30 9.16 0.37 20.91
C GLY A 30 7.74 0.23 21.46
N SER A 31 6.71 0.63 20.70
CA SER A 31 5.29 0.50 21.04
C SER A 31 4.69 -0.78 20.47
N LYS A 32 3.42 -1.04 20.76
CA LYS A 32 2.68 -2.23 20.30
C LYS A 32 1.47 -1.86 19.49
N PHE A 33 1.13 -2.70 18.51
CA PHE A 33 -0.11 -2.60 17.77
C PHE A 33 -1.31 -3.02 18.62
N GLU A 34 -2.34 -2.18 18.63
CA GLU A 34 -3.70 -2.56 19.02
C GLU A 34 -4.38 -3.19 17.80
N ARG A 35 -4.98 -4.36 17.99
CA ARG A 35 -5.63 -5.15 16.94
C ARG A 35 -7.12 -5.23 17.17
N THR A 36 -7.91 -4.92 16.16
CA THR A 36 -9.37 -4.95 16.19
C THR A 36 -9.89 -5.73 15.00
N GLU A 37 -10.54 -6.84 15.25
CA GLU A 37 -11.23 -7.61 14.21
C GLU A 37 -12.55 -6.95 13.81
N TRP A 38 -12.93 -7.12 12.57
CA TRP A 38 -14.23 -6.69 12.06
C TRP A 38 -14.78 -7.72 11.07
N ASN A 39 -16.10 -7.78 10.96
CA ASN A 39 -16.81 -8.70 10.07
C ASN A 39 -17.38 -7.92 8.88
N HIS A 40 -17.28 -8.51 7.70
CA HIS A 40 -17.90 -8.00 6.49
C HIS A 40 -19.39 -8.37 6.45
N SER A 41 -20.23 -7.51 5.86
CA SER A 41 -21.68 -7.74 5.74
C SER A 41 -22.05 -8.93 4.84
N GLY A 42 -21.17 -9.29 3.91
CA GLY A 42 -21.28 -10.52 3.12
C GLY A 42 -20.68 -11.69 3.89
N SER A 43 -19.45 -12.05 3.59
CA SER A 43 -18.69 -13.09 4.30
C SER A 43 -17.25 -12.67 4.50
N GLY A 44 -16.62 -13.19 5.56
CA GLY A 44 -15.27 -12.85 5.93
C GLY A 44 -15.19 -11.55 6.74
N GLY A 45 -14.04 -10.88 6.68
CA GLY A 45 -13.76 -9.69 7.45
C GLY A 45 -12.28 -9.31 7.39
N GLY A 46 -11.80 -8.67 8.43
CA GLY A 46 -10.42 -8.28 8.51
C GLY A 46 -9.97 -7.93 9.92
N GLU A 47 -8.75 -7.45 10.02
CA GLU A 47 -8.16 -6.96 11.25
C GLU A 47 -7.50 -5.61 10.98
N ILE A 48 -7.87 -4.61 11.76
CA ILE A 48 -7.20 -3.33 11.84
C ILE A 48 -6.10 -3.45 12.89
N SER A 49 -4.85 -3.24 12.49
CA SER A 49 -3.73 -3.12 13.42
C SER A 49 -3.30 -1.65 13.42
N LEU A 50 -3.44 -0.99 14.57
CA LEU A 50 -3.15 0.43 14.73
C LEU A 50 -2.10 0.64 15.83
N MET A 51 -1.09 1.46 15.55
CA MET A 51 -0.09 1.86 16.55
C MET A 51 0.14 3.36 16.50
N LYS A 52 0.35 3.94 17.68
CA LYS A 52 0.88 5.28 17.92
C LYS A 52 2.04 5.17 18.88
N GLY A 53 3.13 5.86 18.62
CA GLY A 53 4.32 5.74 19.46
C GLY A 53 5.35 6.84 19.23
N ASN A 54 6.60 6.49 19.40
CA ASN A 54 7.70 7.46 19.38
C ASN A 54 8.15 7.84 17.97
N VAL A 55 8.20 6.88 17.07
CA VAL A 55 8.55 7.06 15.65
C VAL A 55 7.30 7.32 14.83
N PHE A 56 6.27 6.51 15.03
CA PHE A 56 5.01 6.63 14.31
C PHE A 56 4.03 7.49 15.10
N GLU A 57 3.66 8.64 14.53
CA GLU A 57 2.52 9.40 15.04
C GLU A 57 1.23 8.57 14.92
N LYS A 58 1.09 7.88 13.78
CA LYS A 58 0.05 6.89 13.56
C LYS A 58 0.44 5.97 12.41
N VAL A 59 0.40 4.68 12.63
CA VAL A 59 0.54 3.67 11.58
C VAL A 59 -0.59 2.66 11.65
N GLY A 60 -1.19 2.37 10.51
CA GLY A 60 -2.16 1.30 10.31
C GLY A 60 -1.59 0.23 9.40
N VAL A 61 -1.69 -1.03 9.81
CA VAL A 61 -1.33 -2.22 9.02
C VAL A 61 -2.55 -3.14 9.01
N ASN A 62 -3.35 -3.04 7.94
CA ASN A 62 -4.69 -3.61 7.91
C ASN A 62 -4.77 -4.74 6.90
N ILE A 63 -5.43 -5.83 7.28
CA ILE A 63 -5.68 -6.98 6.40
C ILE A 63 -7.18 -7.24 6.30
N SER A 64 -7.61 -7.67 5.13
CA SER A 64 -8.97 -8.17 4.90
C SER A 64 -8.98 -9.37 3.99
N THR A 65 -9.99 -10.23 4.19
CA THR A 65 -10.40 -11.28 3.26
C THR A 65 -11.92 -11.32 3.29
N VAL A 66 -12.53 -10.90 2.21
CA VAL A 66 -13.97 -10.68 2.12
C VAL A 66 -14.54 -11.31 0.85
N SER A 67 -15.81 -11.69 0.90
CA SER A 67 -16.57 -12.10 -0.27
C SER A 67 -18.03 -11.64 -0.16
N GLY A 68 -18.68 -11.54 -1.29
CA GLY A 68 -20.07 -11.09 -1.37
C GLY A 68 -20.53 -10.94 -2.81
N GLU A 69 -21.54 -10.12 -2.99
CA GLU A 69 -22.10 -9.80 -4.29
C GLU A 69 -22.09 -8.29 -4.52
N PHE A 70 -21.68 -7.87 -5.71
CA PHE A 70 -21.83 -6.48 -6.14
C PHE A 70 -23.30 -6.15 -6.42
N LYS A 71 -23.73 -5.00 -5.93
CA LYS A 71 -25.04 -4.44 -6.31
C LYS A 71 -25.06 -4.15 -7.81
N GLU A 72 -26.24 -4.25 -8.42
CA GLU A 72 -26.43 -4.12 -9.87
C GLU A 72 -25.80 -2.83 -10.45
N ASP A 73 -25.95 -1.72 -9.76
CA ASP A 73 -25.43 -0.40 -10.17
C ASP A 73 -23.90 -0.34 -10.26
N TYR A 74 -23.20 -1.24 -9.57
CA TYR A 74 -21.73 -1.27 -9.54
C TYR A 74 -21.12 -2.31 -10.49
N ARG A 75 -21.90 -3.27 -10.98
CA ARG A 75 -21.40 -4.37 -11.82
C ARG A 75 -20.75 -3.88 -13.11
N SER A 76 -21.33 -2.87 -13.77
CA SER A 76 -20.78 -2.31 -15.01
C SER A 76 -19.35 -1.76 -14.88
N ASN A 77 -18.90 -1.47 -13.65
CA ASN A 77 -17.60 -0.87 -13.37
C ASN A 77 -16.55 -1.88 -12.91
N VAL A 78 -16.94 -3.16 -12.72
CA VAL A 78 -16.04 -4.19 -12.20
C VAL A 78 -15.86 -5.31 -13.22
N SER A 79 -14.64 -5.56 -13.61
CA SER A 79 -14.31 -6.61 -14.58
C SER A 79 -14.71 -8.00 -14.06
N GLY A 80 -15.33 -8.82 -14.92
CA GLY A 80 -15.71 -10.19 -14.60
C GLY A 80 -17.01 -10.34 -13.82
N THR A 81 -17.82 -9.27 -13.72
CA THR A 81 -19.15 -9.32 -13.10
C THR A 81 -20.30 -9.33 -14.12
N GLU A 82 -19.95 -9.50 -15.40
CA GLU A 82 -20.90 -9.53 -16.51
C GLU A 82 -21.92 -10.68 -16.34
N ASP A 83 -21.45 -11.87 -15.92
CA ASP A 83 -22.27 -13.08 -15.78
C ASP A 83 -22.62 -13.44 -14.33
N SER A 84 -21.84 -12.97 -13.34
CA SER A 84 -22.06 -13.24 -11.91
C SER A 84 -21.71 -12.03 -11.06
N PRO A 85 -22.55 -11.68 -10.05
CA PRO A 85 -22.24 -10.58 -9.13
C PRO A 85 -21.18 -10.93 -8.09
N GLU A 86 -20.82 -12.19 -7.97
CA GLU A 86 -19.96 -12.68 -6.90
C GLU A 86 -18.54 -12.12 -6.97
N TYR A 87 -17.99 -11.81 -5.81
CA TYR A 87 -16.60 -11.46 -5.67
C TYR A 87 -15.97 -12.10 -4.44
N TRP A 88 -14.67 -12.27 -4.52
CA TRP A 88 -13.79 -12.52 -3.39
C TRP A 88 -12.57 -11.60 -3.50
N ALA A 89 -12.16 -11.01 -2.40
CA ALA A 89 -10.99 -10.15 -2.36
C ALA A 89 -10.21 -10.35 -1.06
N SER A 90 -8.89 -10.39 -1.17
CA SER A 90 -8.00 -10.31 -0.02
C SER A 90 -6.92 -9.28 -0.27
N GLY A 91 -6.49 -8.58 0.79
CA GLY A 91 -5.47 -7.55 0.65
C GLY A 91 -4.90 -7.08 1.97
N LEU A 92 -3.75 -6.43 1.85
CA LEU A 92 -3.02 -5.75 2.91
C LEU A 92 -2.88 -4.28 2.54
N SER A 93 -3.14 -3.38 3.49
CA SER A 93 -2.96 -1.94 3.34
C SER A 93 -2.15 -1.37 4.50
N ILE A 94 -1.19 -0.51 4.19
CA ILE A 94 -0.34 0.18 5.17
C ILE A 94 -0.39 1.68 4.91
N VAL A 95 -0.66 2.45 5.95
CA VAL A 95 -0.46 3.91 5.96
C VAL A 95 0.33 4.26 7.20
N ALA A 96 1.50 4.86 7.02
CA ALA A 96 2.40 5.22 8.09
C ALA A 96 2.69 6.73 8.07
N HIS A 97 2.28 7.43 9.14
CA HIS A 97 2.59 8.83 9.39
C HIS A 97 3.57 8.94 10.55
N MET A 98 4.62 9.74 10.37
CA MET A 98 5.74 9.83 11.31
C MET A 98 5.62 11.02 12.25
N ASN A 99 6.24 10.90 13.43
CA ASN A 99 6.40 12.03 14.35
C ASN A 99 7.39 13.05 13.80
N SER A 100 8.55 12.59 13.31
CA SER A 100 9.57 13.47 12.72
C SER A 100 9.10 14.00 11.36
N PRO A 101 9.19 15.32 11.11
CA PRO A 101 8.92 15.91 9.80
C PRO A 101 9.95 15.54 8.74
N PHE A 102 11.11 15.01 9.14
CA PHE A 102 12.18 14.60 8.23
C PHE A 102 12.01 13.19 7.69
N VAL A 103 11.16 12.39 8.33
CA VAL A 103 10.82 11.05 7.85
C VAL A 103 9.55 11.11 7.01
N PRO A 104 9.55 10.58 5.77
CA PRO A 104 8.39 10.58 4.90
C PRO A 104 7.20 9.79 5.46
N ALA A 105 6.00 10.15 5.04
CA ALA A 105 4.87 9.24 5.14
C ALA A 105 4.98 8.17 4.05
N PHE A 106 4.52 6.95 4.35
CA PHE A 106 4.55 5.81 3.44
C PHE A 106 3.15 5.22 3.30
N HIS A 107 2.83 4.83 2.08
CA HIS A 107 1.63 4.07 1.76
C HIS A 107 2.00 2.83 0.95
N PHE A 108 1.34 1.73 1.26
CA PHE A 108 1.45 0.47 0.54
C PHE A 108 0.09 -0.22 0.53
N ASN A 109 -0.27 -0.79 -0.59
CA ASN A 109 -1.36 -1.74 -0.66
C ASN A 109 -1.03 -2.88 -1.62
N THR A 110 -1.65 -4.02 -1.38
CA THR A 110 -1.62 -5.17 -2.29
C THR A 110 -2.90 -5.95 -2.12
N ARG A 111 -3.45 -6.44 -3.23
CA ARG A 111 -4.71 -7.17 -3.24
C ARG A 111 -4.74 -8.23 -4.32
N PHE A 112 -5.47 -9.30 -4.08
CA PHE A 112 -5.91 -10.27 -5.07
C PHE A 112 -7.43 -10.26 -5.11
N ILE A 113 -7.99 -10.05 -6.29
CA ILE A 113 -9.43 -9.95 -6.54
C ILE A 113 -9.84 -11.08 -7.48
N VAL A 114 -10.96 -11.71 -7.16
CA VAL A 114 -11.57 -12.78 -7.94
C VAL A 114 -13.06 -12.46 -8.15
N THR A 115 -13.46 -12.44 -9.39
CA THR A 115 -14.85 -12.37 -9.87
C THR A 115 -15.03 -13.51 -10.89
N GLY A 116 -15.71 -13.31 -12.00
CA GLY A 116 -15.58 -14.17 -13.20
C GLY A 116 -14.16 -14.14 -13.81
N LYS A 117 -13.33 -13.18 -13.38
CA LYS A 117 -11.89 -13.04 -13.70
C LYS A 117 -11.09 -12.96 -12.41
N SER A 118 -9.75 -12.93 -12.52
CA SER A 118 -8.92 -12.70 -11.35
C SER A 118 -7.68 -11.88 -11.69
N TRP A 119 -7.27 -10.99 -10.79
CA TRP A 119 -6.10 -10.13 -10.99
C TRP A 119 -5.50 -9.66 -9.66
N PHE A 120 -4.27 -9.19 -9.73
CA PHE A 120 -3.62 -8.47 -8.65
C PHE A 120 -3.71 -6.96 -8.85
N GLY A 121 -3.80 -6.22 -7.76
CA GLY A 121 -3.60 -4.79 -7.72
C GLY A 121 -2.72 -4.42 -6.53
N GLY A 122 -2.09 -3.25 -6.60
CA GLY A 122 -1.26 -2.78 -5.52
C GLY A 122 -0.45 -1.56 -5.88
N GLY A 123 0.33 -1.11 -4.91
CA GLY A 123 1.23 0.01 -5.07
C GLY A 123 1.97 0.34 -3.79
N ALA A 124 2.99 1.17 -3.95
CA ALA A 124 3.80 1.72 -2.88
C ALA A 124 4.17 3.15 -3.25
N ASP A 125 3.95 4.10 -2.36
CA ASP A 125 4.34 5.49 -2.57
C ASP A 125 4.88 6.16 -1.30
N MET A 126 5.67 7.20 -1.50
CA MET A 126 6.33 7.96 -0.45
C MET A 126 5.95 9.44 -0.52
N THR A 127 5.56 10.01 0.62
CA THR A 127 5.14 11.43 0.72
C THR A 127 5.99 12.16 1.76
N PRO A 128 7.11 12.77 1.37
CA PRO A 128 7.97 13.52 2.28
C PRO A 128 7.44 14.95 2.52
N THR A 129 7.73 15.48 3.71
CA THR A 129 7.64 16.92 3.99
C THR A 129 8.83 17.66 3.40
N TYR A 130 10.02 17.13 3.64
CA TYR A 130 11.30 17.58 3.11
C TYR A 130 11.83 16.52 2.14
N ILE A 131 12.07 16.90 0.91
CA ILE A 131 12.57 15.98 -0.12
C ILE A 131 14.08 15.84 0.04
N TYR A 132 14.51 14.61 0.31
CA TYR A 132 15.91 14.19 0.27
C TYR A 132 16.11 13.31 -0.96
N ASN A 133 17.04 13.69 -1.82
CA ASN A 133 17.27 12.98 -3.10
C ASN A 133 17.71 11.54 -2.87
N ASP A 134 18.59 11.30 -1.89
CA ASP A 134 19.07 9.97 -1.53
C ASP A 134 17.94 9.05 -1.07
N ASP A 135 16.99 9.53 -0.26
CA ASP A 135 15.83 8.75 0.17
C ASP A 135 14.89 8.44 -0.99
N THR A 136 14.69 9.43 -1.88
CA THR A 136 13.87 9.29 -3.07
C THR A 136 14.47 8.27 -4.04
N GLU A 137 15.77 8.37 -4.29
CA GLU A 137 16.51 7.43 -5.16
C GLU A 137 16.50 6.02 -4.60
N ASP A 138 16.79 5.84 -3.30
CA ASP A 138 16.78 4.54 -2.64
C ASP A 138 15.39 3.88 -2.73
N PHE A 139 14.32 4.64 -2.46
CA PHE A 139 12.95 4.14 -2.55
C PHE A 139 12.59 3.69 -3.96
N HIS A 140 12.84 4.55 -4.95
CA HIS A 140 12.55 4.24 -6.35
C HIS A 140 13.40 3.10 -6.91
N ASN A 141 14.70 3.04 -6.57
CA ASN A 141 15.59 1.95 -6.99
C ASN A 141 15.14 0.60 -6.42
N SER A 142 14.72 0.57 -5.15
CA SER A 142 14.21 -0.65 -4.53
C SER A 142 12.97 -1.20 -5.26
N LEU A 143 12.02 -0.33 -5.62
CA LEU A 143 10.83 -0.71 -6.37
C LEU A 143 11.16 -1.10 -7.83
N LYS A 144 12.06 -0.36 -8.45
CA LYS A 144 12.54 -0.65 -9.81
C LYS A 144 13.19 -2.03 -9.88
N ASP A 145 14.04 -2.35 -8.93
CA ASP A 145 14.71 -3.66 -8.87
C ASP A 145 13.71 -4.81 -8.72
N ALA A 146 12.62 -4.61 -7.97
CA ALA A 146 11.55 -5.59 -7.87
C ALA A 146 10.81 -5.76 -9.20
N CYS A 147 10.48 -4.67 -9.89
CA CYS A 147 9.80 -4.69 -11.19
C CYS A 147 10.66 -5.33 -12.28
N ASP A 148 11.92 -4.95 -12.37
CA ASP A 148 12.85 -5.31 -13.43
C ASP A 148 13.17 -6.81 -13.50
N LYS A 149 12.92 -7.57 -12.43
CA LYS A 149 13.04 -9.04 -12.41
C LYS A 149 12.00 -9.72 -13.30
N TYR A 150 10.86 -9.06 -13.52
CA TYR A 150 9.70 -9.62 -14.22
C TYR A 150 9.50 -8.98 -15.60
N ASN A 151 9.49 -7.64 -15.64
CA ASN A 151 9.35 -6.91 -16.89
C ASN A 151 9.98 -5.51 -16.77
N LYS A 152 10.84 -5.14 -17.74
CA LYS A 152 11.51 -3.84 -17.78
C LYS A 152 10.54 -2.65 -17.94
N ASN A 153 9.35 -2.90 -18.47
CA ASN A 153 8.31 -1.87 -18.64
C ASN A 153 7.47 -1.68 -17.36
N TYR A 154 7.48 -2.63 -16.42
CA TYR A 154 6.65 -2.51 -15.19
C TYR A 154 6.96 -1.25 -14.41
N TYR A 155 8.25 -0.98 -14.15
CA TYR A 155 8.60 0.19 -13.36
C TYR A 155 8.21 1.51 -14.03
N PRO A 156 8.57 1.83 -15.29
CA PRO A 156 8.17 3.08 -15.93
C PRO A 156 6.65 3.22 -16.06
N ASP A 157 5.94 2.16 -16.40
CA ASP A 157 4.48 2.19 -16.55
C ASP A 157 3.79 2.39 -15.20
N PHE A 158 4.19 1.64 -14.18
CA PHE A 158 3.58 1.73 -12.85
C PHE A 158 3.96 3.02 -12.10
N LYS A 159 5.14 3.56 -12.36
CA LYS A 159 5.54 4.88 -11.87
C LYS A 159 4.65 5.97 -12.46
N LYS A 160 4.39 5.92 -13.77
CA LYS A 160 3.48 6.84 -14.44
C LYS A 160 2.07 6.72 -13.87
N ASN A 161 1.54 5.50 -13.74
CA ASN A 161 0.22 5.27 -13.15
C ASN A 161 0.13 5.83 -11.72
N CYS A 162 1.19 5.69 -10.91
CA CYS A 162 1.25 6.24 -9.56
C CYS A 162 1.17 7.77 -9.55
N ALA A 163 1.94 8.44 -10.44
CA ALA A 163 1.93 9.89 -10.58
C ALA A 163 0.55 10.41 -11.01
N GLU A 164 -0.09 9.74 -11.96
CA GLU A 164 -1.43 10.11 -12.45
C GLU A 164 -2.51 9.88 -11.39
N TYR A 165 -2.48 8.74 -10.69
CA TYR A 165 -3.47 8.39 -9.67
C TYR A 165 -3.43 9.34 -8.46
N PHE A 166 -2.24 9.66 -7.95
CA PHE A 166 -2.08 10.53 -6.77
C PHE A 166 -1.94 12.03 -7.10
N PHE A 167 -2.19 12.42 -8.33
CA PHE A 167 -2.19 13.84 -8.71
C PHE A 167 -3.35 14.59 -8.03
N LEU A 168 -3.09 15.81 -7.58
CA LEU A 168 -4.07 16.71 -6.97
C LEU A 168 -4.47 17.80 -7.99
N PRO A 169 -5.54 17.59 -8.80
CA PRO A 169 -5.88 18.52 -9.88
C PRO A 169 -6.14 19.95 -9.40
N HIS A 170 -6.78 20.11 -8.26
CA HIS A 170 -7.10 21.41 -7.67
C HIS A 170 -5.87 22.17 -7.15
N ARG A 171 -4.71 21.51 -7.05
CA ARG A 171 -3.43 22.12 -6.65
C ARG A 171 -2.39 22.11 -7.76
N GLY A 172 -2.59 21.33 -8.82
CA GLY A 172 -1.61 21.17 -9.91
C GLY A 172 -0.32 20.48 -9.47
N GLU A 173 -0.36 19.60 -8.45
CA GLU A 173 0.82 18.92 -7.91
C GLU A 173 0.56 17.44 -7.61
N GLU A 174 1.61 16.62 -7.58
CA GLU A 174 1.56 15.26 -7.08
C GLU A 174 1.51 15.25 -5.54
N ARG A 175 0.86 14.23 -4.94
CA ARG A 175 0.76 14.07 -3.49
C ARG A 175 2.12 13.95 -2.79
N GLY A 176 3.09 13.27 -3.42
CA GLY A 176 4.43 13.02 -2.89
C GLY A 176 5.48 12.94 -3.98
N VAL A 177 6.47 12.10 -3.80
CA VAL A 177 7.51 11.83 -4.79
C VAL A 177 7.20 10.61 -5.66
N GLY A 178 5.99 10.06 -5.51
CA GLY A 178 5.51 8.90 -6.25
C GLY A 178 6.02 7.57 -5.70
N GLY A 179 6.06 6.61 -6.58
CA GLY A 179 6.37 5.22 -6.34
C GLY A 179 5.88 4.38 -7.52
N ILE A 180 5.13 3.30 -7.24
CA ILE A 180 4.47 2.49 -8.26
C ILE A 180 3.00 2.25 -7.90
N PHE A 181 2.16 2.17 -8.94
CA PHE A 181 0.76 1.76 -8.81
C PHE A 181 0.37 0.88 -9.99
N PHE A 182 -0.22 -0.28 -9.70
CA PHE A 182 -0.72 -1.20 -10.71
C PHE A 182 -2.09 -1.75 -10.30
N ASP A 183 -2.93 -1.96 -11.28
CA ASP A 183 -4.21 -2.64 -11.13
C ASP A 183 -4.46 -3.55 -12.33
N HIS A 184 -5.40 -4.48 -12.19
CA HIS A 184 -5.72 -5.46 -13.21
C HIS A 184 -4.48 -6.23 -13.73
N LEU A 185 -3.46 -6.41 -12.86
CA LEU A 185 -2.30 -7.19 -13.21
C LEU A 185 -2.68 -8.67 -13.31
N THR A 186 -2.71 -9.16 -14.53
CA THR A 186 -2.89 -10.57 -14.84
C THR A 186 -2.16 -10.89 -16.14
N THR A 187 -1.33 -11.90 -16.07
CA THR A 187 -0.69 -12.51 -17.24
C THR A 187 -1.18 -13.95 -17.38
N ASP A 188 -0.68 -14.67 -18.35
CA ASP A 188 -1.03 -16.10 -18.49
C ASP A 188 -0.41 -16.98 -17.40
N ASN A 189 0.43 -16.39 -16.53
CA ASN A 189 1.14 -17.13 -15.48
C ASN A 189 0.91 -16.51 -14.09
N TRP A 190 -0.13 -16.95 -13.41
CA TRP A 190 -0.47 -16.50 -12.06
C TRP A 190 0.69 -16.61 -11.05
N LYS A 191 1.53 -17.65 -11.17
CA LYS A 191 2.68 -17.82 -10.26
C LYS A 191 3.71 -16.71 -10.44
N THR A 192 3.93 -16.28 -11.67
CA THR A 192 4.82 -15.16 -11.99
C THR A 192 4.25 -13.85 -11.45
N ASP A 193 2.94 -13.60 -11.66
CA ASP A 193 2.25 -12.41 -11.15
C ASP A 193 2.30 -12.35 -9.63
N PHE A 194 2.01 -13.48 -8.97
CA PHE A 194 2.08 -13.56 -7.51
C PHE A 194 3.51 -13.37 -6.99
N SER A 195 4.51 -13.90 -7.67
CA SER A 195 5.92 -13.69 -7.31
C SER A 195 6.33 -12.22 -7.42
N PHE A 196 5.88 -11.53 -8.47
CA PHE A 196 6.07 -10.09 -8.61
C PHE A 196 5.45 -9.32 -7.44
N VAL A 197 4.18 -9.58 -7.12
CA VAL A 197 3.47 -8.92 -6.01
C VAL A 197 4.19 -9.15 -4.67
N ARG A 198 4.71 -10.35 -4.46
CA ARG A 198 5.52 -10.70 -3.28
C ARG A 198 6.82 -9.90 -3.24
N ASP A 199 7.53 -9.80 -4.34
CA ASP A 199 8.80 -9.06 -4.41
C ASP A 199 8.60 -7.56 -4.19
N VAL A 200 7.51 -6.97 -4.68
CA VAL A 200 7.12 -5.58 -4.36
C VAL A 200 6.89 -5.42 -2.86
N GLY A 201 6.12 -6.31 -2.23
CA GLY A 201 5.88 -6.26 -0.78
C GLY A 201 7.17 -6.40 0.04
N LEU A 202 8.06 -7.30 -0.34
CA LEU A 202 9.36 -7.49 0.32
C LEU A 202 10.32 -6.32 0.07
N SER A 203 10.25 -5.68 -1.10
CA SER A 203 11.01 -4.46 -1.40
C SER A 203 10.60 -3.33 -0.46
N PHE A 204 9.29 -3.10 -0.32
CA PHE A 204 8.76 -2.10 0.60
C PHE A 204 9.10 -2.42 2.06
N PHE A 205 9.01 -3.69 2.47
CA PHE A 205 9.38 -4.15 3.80
C PHE A 205 10.84 -3.83 4.16
N LYS A 206 11.75 -3.88 3.19
CA LYS A 206 13.18 -3.60 3.41
C LYS A 206 13.49 -2.11 3.38
N ILE A 207 12.92 -1.38 2.40
CA ILE A 207 13.32 0.02 2.16
C ILE A 207 12.74 0.99 3.19
N VAL A 208 11.52 0.76 3.68
CA VAL A 208 10.87 1.69 4.62
C VAL A 208 11.62 1.79 5.95
N PRO A 209 11.97 0.69 6.65
CA PRO A 209 12.79 0.78 7.85
C PRO A 209 14.16 1.42 7.61
N HIS A 210 14.78 1.18 6.45
CA HIS A 210 16.03 1.80 6.07
C HIS A 210 15.92 3.33 6.03
N ILE A 211 14.93 3.88 5.34
CA ILE A 211 14.71 5.33 5.25
C ILE A 211 14.34 5.92 6.61
N ILE A 212 13.46 5.27 7.38
CA ILE A 212 13.08 5.72 8.72
C ILE A 212 14.32 5.88 9.61
N ASN A 213 15.20 4.87 9.63
CA ASN A 213 16.39 4.87 10.48
C ASN A 213 17.42 5.95 10.12
N LYS A 214 17.40 6.50 8.90
CA LYS A 214 18.30 7.60 8.54
C LYS A 214 18.00 8.89 9.32
N ARG A 215 16.72 9.14 9.67
CA ARG A 215 16.27 10.49 10.10
C ARG A 215 15.33 10.50 11.30
N LYS A 216 14.96 9.35 11.87
CA LYS A 216 13.97 9.29 12.96
C LYS A 216 14.44 9.97 14.26
N ASP A 217 15.75 10.05 14.44
CA ASP A 217 16.39 10.60 15.64
C ASP A 217 16.84 12.06 15.45
N ASP A 218 16.62 12.66 14.27
CA ASP A 218 16.96 14.06 14.00
C ASP A 218 16.04 15.00 14.80
N ASN A 219 16.64 16.01 15.45
CA ASN A 219 15.86 17.03 16.16
C ASN A 219 15.16 17.97 15.19
N TRP A 220 13.94 18.32 15.49
CA TRP A 220 13.11 19.21 14.68
C TRP A 220 12.45 20.31 15.50
N SER A 221 12.17 21.43 14.85
CA SER A 221 11.51 22.62 15.41
C SER A 221 10.00 22.56 15.24
N GLU A 222 9.29 23.43 15.96
CA GLU A 222 7.84 23.61 15.81
C GLU A 222 7.46 24.08 14.37
N GLU A 223 8.31 24.91 13.74
CA GLU A 223 8.10 25.36 12.35
C GLU A 223 8.13 24.19 11.38
N GLU A 224 9.08 23.28 11.54
CA GLU A 224 9.21 22.06 10.71
C GLU A 224 8.02 21.13 10.94
N LYS A 225 7.54 20.99 12.17
CA LYS A 225 6.33 20.22 12.49
C LYS A 225 5.09 20.83 11.84
N ASN A 226 4.93 22.13 11.90
CA ASN A 226 3.79 22.83 11.27
C ASN A 226 3.80 22.62 9.74
N LYS A 227 4.97 22.62 9.11
CA LYS A 227 5.10 22.29 7.69
C LYS A 227 4.68 20.86 7.38
N GLN A 228 5.03 19.90 8.24
CA GLN A 228 4.54 18.51 8.12
C GLN A 228 3.02 18.44 8.20
N LEU A 229 2.40 19.14 9.14
CA LEU A 229 0.95 19.15 9.31
C LEU A 229 0.22 19.73 8.09
N LEU A 230 0.77 20.78 7.47
CA LEU A 230 0.25 21.32 6.21
C LEU A 230 0.34 20.31 5.07
N LYS A 231 1.47 19.61 4.93
CA LYS A 231 1.62 18.56 3.91
C LYS A 231 0.69 17.38 4.17
N ARG A 232 0.46 17.01 5.43
CA ARG A 232 -0.52 15.98 5.80
C ARG A 232 -1.96 16.39 5.43
N GLY A 233 -2.30 17.66 5.57
CA GLY A 233 -3.58 18.20 5.09
C GLY A 233 -3.79 17.89 3.60
N ARG A 234 -2.77 18.11 2.76
CA ARG A 234 -2.82 17.79 1.32
C ARG A 234 -2.93 16.28 1.04
N TYR A 235 -2.26 15.46 1.83
CA TYR A 235 -2.43 14.01 1.77
C TYR A 235 -3.89 13.61 2.01
N VAL A 236 -4.54 14.21 3.02
CA VAL A 236 -5.94 13.95 3.36
C VAL A 236 -6.89 14.48 2.29
N GLU A 237 -6.58 15.63 1.66
CA GLU A 237 -7.39 16.17 0.55
C GLU A 237 -7.53 15.16 -0.60
N PHE A 238 -6.45 14.42 -0.94
CA PHE A 238 -6.54 13.38 -1.96
C PHE A 238 -7.61 12.36 -1.57
N ASN A 239 -7.53 11.80 -0.36
CA ASN A 239 -8.44 10.76 0.11
C ASN A 239 -9.90 11.23 0.26
N LEU A 240 -10.14 12.53 0.47
CA LEU A 240 -11.48 13.07 0.64
C LEU A 240 -12.14 13.52 -0.67
N LEU A 241 -11.35 13.90 -1.67
CA LEU A 241 -11.84 14.53 -2.90
C LEU A 241 -11.71 13.65 -4.12
N TRP A 242 -10.76 12.71 -4.14
CA TRP A 242 -10.36 12.02 -5.37
C TRP A 242 -10.29 10.49 -5.26
N ASP A 243 -10.20 9.91 -4.04
CA ASP A 243 -10.10 8.47 -3.80
C ASP A 243 -11.49 7.77 -3.57
#